data_1f2e976576852928f807a95f9bd34f07
#
_entry.id   1f2e976576852928f807a95f9bd34f07
#
_cell.length_a   1.000
_cell.length_b   1.000
_cell.length_c   1.000
_cell.angle_alpha   90.00
_cell.angle_beta   90.00
_cell.angle_gamma   90.00
#
_symmetry.space_group_name_H-M   'P 1'
#
loop_
_entity.id
_entity.type
_entity.pdbx_description
1 polymer ?
#
loop_
_entity_poly.entity_id
_entity_poly.type
_entity_poly.pdbx_seq_one_letter_code
_entity_poly.pdbx_strand_id
1 'polypeptide(L)'
;MDRGRKLLELIRSGLAQHTVHTTSITLGDRSSYIGMSDIGGYVTCPRMAVMNRLHPEKKDNSLSKLLTLNRGHWFEDGIAAILKNLNIPHVRQLEIGIDHDFTEIKAHLDFVLVSTHPKPTVRILEIKSCQKLPETLYSSYEMQVYGQVGLLHRHWDGPDFSYTDENGVWHFGGLSFPEAAHKLWGIKLPDDVSLIDIEAWVLCLSMTDAKVFGPYRADYKLLEMSLDAGSDLWKDCKQIEAGAIDLARLPTAVGFNPICSSCDWNTDCPKFSGKEHPELKGELDELLLWKQKRADLDSKIKARESAMKDWYELANLRGEWIQAGNQRFRAVETVGRRALDKDSLMYELAEIFATEDMDDIDVQALITRHERVGEPSTRLFVTQVNS
;
A
#
# COMPACT_ATOMS: atom_id res chain seq x y z
N MET A 1 -30.36 11.05 -15.59
CA MET A 1 -29.08 10.59 -14.98
C MET A 1 -28.62 11.68 -14.02
N ASP A 2 -28.36 11.34 -12.76
CA ASP A 2 -27.93 12.28 -11.72
C ASP A 2 -26.61 12.98 -12.10
N ARG A 3 -26.55 14.30 -11.92
CA ARG A 3 -25.38 15.13 -12.27
C ARG A 3 -24.13 14.69 -11.46
N GLY A 4 -24.33 14.27 -10.21
CA GLY A 4 -23.25 13.74 -9.36
C GLY A 4 -22.64 12.47 -9.94
N ARG A 5 -23.45 11.53 -10.43
CA ARG A 5 -22.97 10.30 -11.08
C ARG A 5 -22.15 10.59 -12.34
N LYS A 6 -22.58 11.59 -13.15
CA LYS A 6 -21.79 12.01 -14.31
C LYS A 6 -20.42 12.57 -13.93
N LEU A 7 -20.35 13.37 -12.86
CA LEU A 7 -19.09 13.91 -12.36
C LEU A 7 -18.15 12.79 -11.89
N LEU A 8 -18.66 11.81 -11.12
CA LEU A 8 -17.85 10.67 -10.67
C LEU A 8 -17.32 9.84 -11.85
N GLU A 9 -18.11 9.64 -12.89
CA GLU A 9 -17.67 8.93 -14.09
C GLU A 9 -16.60 9.72 -14.87
N LEU A 10 -16.72 11.04 -14.95
CA LEU A 10 -15.69 11.91 -15.54
C LEU A 10 -14.36 11.80 -14.76
N ILE A 11 -14.43 11.86 -13.43
CA ILE A 11 -13.25 11.69 -12.56
C ILE A 11 -12.62 10.30 -12.76
N ARG A 12 -13.44 9.25 -12.77
CA ARG A 12 -12.97 7.88 -13.01
C ARG A 12 -12.22 7.76 -14.35
N SER A 13 -12.81 8.28 -15.41
CA SER A 13 -12.22 8.24 -16.75
C SER A 13 -10.91 9.04 -16.82
N GLY A 14 -10.88 10.23 -16.20
CA GLY A 14 -9.67 11.05 -16.13
C GLY A 14 -8.55 10.39 -15.36
N LEU A 15 -8.85 9.77 -14.20
CA LEU A 15 -7.86 9.03 -13.41
C LEU A 15 -7.30 7.83 -14.17
N ALA A 16 -8.15 7.08 -14.89
CA ALA A 16 -7.69 5.94 -15.70
C ALA A 16 -6.70 6.39 -16.78
N GLN A 17 -7.01 7.47 -17.51
CA GLN A 17 -6.12 8.04 -18.52
C GLN A 17 -4.81 8.56 -17.90
N HIS A 18 -4.90 9.27 -16.78
CA HIS A 18 -3.74 9.80 -16.06
C HIS A 18 -2.80 8.67 -15.62
N THR A 19 -3.34 7.61 -15.00
CA THR A 19 -2.54 6.46 -14.57
C THR A 19 -1.78 5.81 -15.72
N VAL A 20 -2.44 5.57 -16.86
CA VAL A 20 -1.79 4.99 -18.05
C VAL A 20 -0.68 5.90 -18.57
N HIS A 21 -0.95 7.20 -18.67
CA HIS A 21 0.02 8.19 -19.16
C HIS A 21 1.24 8.28 -18.26
N THR A 22 1.05 8.44 -16.94
CA THR A 22 2.14 8.53 -15.97
C THR A 22 2.98 7.26 -15.97
N THR A 23 2.35 6.08 -15.94
CA THR A 23 3.07 4.80 -15.97
C THR A 23 3.92 4.65 -17.24
N SER A 24 3.39 5.03 -18.40
CA SER A 24 4.14 4.93 -19.66
C SER A 24 5.35 5.86 -19.74
N ILE A 25 5.25 7.04 -19.13
CA ILE A 25 6.38 8.00 -19.06
C ILE A 25 7.48 7.50 -18.14
N THR A 26 7.12 7.08 -16.93
CA THR A 26 8.10 6.78 -15.88
C THR A 26 8.70 5.37 -16.00
N LEU A 27 7.90 4.39 -16.45
CA LEU A 27 8.29 2.99 -16.47
C LEU A 27 8.49 2.41 -17.88
N GLY A 28 8.17 3.18 -18.92
CA GLY A 28 8.27 2.73 -20.30
C GLY A 28 7.39 1.51 -20.63
N ASP A 29 7.85 0.66 -21.54
CA ASP A 29 7.14 -0.58 -21.92
C ASP A 29 7.43 -1.71 -20.95
N ARG A 30 6.54 -1.88 -19.97
CA ARG A 30 6.64 -2.93 -18.97
C ARG A 30 6.47 -4.37 -19.51
N SER A 31 6.10 -4.55 -20.76
CA SER A 31 6.01 -5.89 -21.34
C SER A 31 7.37 -6.48 -21.67
N SER A 32 8.41 -5.65 -21.82
CA SER A 32 9.76 -6.05 -22.23
C SER A 32 10.66 -6.48 -21.05
N TYR A 33 10.38 -6.07 -19.82
CA TYR A 33 11.24 -6.32 -18.65
C TYR A 33 10.45 -6.73 -17.40
N ILE A 34 11.13 -7.25 -16.39
CA ILE A 34 10.57 -7.52 -15.05
C ILE A 34 10.98 -6.40 -14.10
N GLY A 35 10.00 -5.74 -13.47
CA GLY A 35 10.26 -4.75 -12.42
C GLY A 35 10.46 -5.38 -11.04
N MET A 36 11.25 -4.75 -10.16
CA MET A 36 11.43 -5.21 -8.77
C MET A 36 10.10 -5.33 -8.00
N SER A 37 9.13 -4.47 -8.28
CA SER A 37 7.78 -4.57 -7.70
C SER A 37 7.02 -5.83 -8.15
N ASP A 38 7.24 -6.29 -9.39
CA ASP A 38 6.62 -7.52 -9.92
C ASP A 38 7.19 -8.75 -9.21
N ILE A 39 8.50 -8.73 -8.91
CA ILE A 39 9.21 -9.80 -8.18
C ILE A 39 8.61 -9.95 -6.77
N GLY A 40 8.41 -8.86 -6.05
CA GLY A 40 7.74 -8.90 -4.74
C GLY A 40 6.34 -9.51 -4.80
N GLY A 41 5.58 -9.19 -5.87
CA GLY A 41 4.29 -9.81 -6.16
C GLY A 41 4.39 -11.32 -6.43
N TYR A 42 5.37 -11.73 -7.23
CA TYR A 42 5.61 -13.14 -7.61
C TYR A 42 5.97 -13.99 -6.40
N VAL A 43 6.90 -13.55 -5.57
CA VAL A 43 7.28 -14.26 -4.33
C VAL A 43 6.08 -14.46 -3.40
N THR A 44 5.13 -13.51 -3.39
CA THR A 44 3.91 -13.62 -2.58
C THR A 44 2.88 -14.57 -3.19
N CYS A 45 2.66 -14.49 -4.51
CA CYS A 45 1.68 -15.29 -5.24
C CYS A 45 2.06 -15.35 -6.73
N PRO A 46 2.79 -16.41 -7.16
CA PRO A 46 3.21 -16.57 -8.54
C PRO A 46 2.06 -16.47 -9.54
N ARG A 47 0.94 -17.14 -9.27
CA ARG A 47 -0.25 -17.08 -10.13
C ARG A 47 -0.77 -15.63 -10.33
N MET A 48 -0.86 -14.85 -9.25
CA MET A 48 -1.33 -13.47 -9.32
C MET A 48 -0.38 -12.59 -10.15
N ALA A 49 0.93 -12.73 -9.94
CA ALA A 49 1.93 -11.94 -10.65
C ALA A 49 1.91 -12.24 -12.16
N VAL A 50 1.84 -13.51 -12.55
CA VAL A 50 1.71 -13.94 -13.94
C VAL A 50 0.41 -13.40 -14.56
N MET A 51 -0.73 -13.55 -13.87
CA MET A 51 -2.01 -13.03 -14.35
C MET A 51 -2.00 -11.51 -14.54
N ASN A 52 -1.37 -10.79 -13.63
CA ASN A 52 -1.25 -9.32 -13.73
C ASN A 52 -0.43 -8.88 -14.96
N ARG A 53 0.50 -9.71 -15.42
CA ARG A 53 1.30 -9.43 -16.60
C ARG A 53 0.61 -9.83 -17.90
N LEU A 54 0.01 -11.02 -17.92
CA LEU A 54 -0.61 -11.57 -19.13
C LEU A 54 -1.96 -10.94 -19.46
N HIS A 55 -2.67 -10.41 -18.45
CA HIS A 55 -4.01 -9.88 -18.58
C HIS A 55 -4.18 -8.51 -17.93
N PRO A 56 -3.35 -7.51 -18.28
CA PRO A 56 -3.44 -6.16 -17.67
C PRO A 56 -4.79 -5.50 -17.95
N GLU A 57 -5.49 -5.87 -19.03
CA GLU A 57 -6.81 -5.35 -19.41
C GLU A 57 -7.95 -5.78 -18.48
N LYS A 58 -7.77 -6.86 -17.72
CA LYS A 58 -8.78 -7.40 -16.78
C LYS A 58 -8.70 -6.78 -15.38
N LYS A 59 -7.73 -5.90 -15.13
CA LYS A 59 -7.61 -5.24 -13.82
C LYS A 59 -8.83 -4.36 -13.54
N ASP A 60 -9.22 -4.33 -12.25
CA ASP A 60 -10.32 -3.47 -11.81
C ASP A 60 -9.98 -1.99 -12.00
N ASN A 61 -10.77 -1.30 -12.81
CA ASN A 61 -10.70 0.13 -13.08
C ASN A 61 -11.84 0.89 -12.38
N SER A 62 -12.36 0.38 -11.27
CA SER A 62 -13.31 1.11 -10.44
C SER A 62 -12.69 2.40 -9.90
N LEU A 63 -13.52 3.40 -9.63
CA LEU A 63 -13.05 4.67 -9.07
C LEU A 63 -12.28 4.46 -7.77
N SER A 64 -12.73 3.56 -6.91
CA SER A 64 -12.06 3.23 -5.65
C SER A 64 -10.65 2.67 -5.85
N LYS A 65 -10.48 1.76 -6.83
CA LYS A 65 -9.17 1.18 -7.17
C LYS A 65 -8.23 2.25 -7.75
N LEU A 66 -8.73 3.07 -8.70
CA LEU A 66 -7.96 4.14 -9.32
C LEU A 66 -7.52 5.20 -8.29
N LEU A 67 -8.39 5.60 -7.36
CA LEU A 67 -8.02 6.50 -6.26
C LEU A 67 -6.93 5.88 -5.37
N THR A 68 -7.03 4.59 -5.08
CA THR A 68 -6.02 3.87 -4.28
C THR A 68 -4.65 3.84 -4.98
N LEU A 69 -4.62 3.61 -6.28
CA LEU A 69 -3.38 3.63 -7.07
C LEU A 69 -2.79 5.05 -7.16
N ASN A 70 -3.61 6.04 -7.51
CA ASN A 70 -3.15 7.42 -7.65
C ASN A 70 -2.70 8.04 -6.31
N ARG A 71 -3.22 7.57 -5.18
CA ARG A 71 -2.77 8.02 -3.86
C ARG A 71 -1.26 7.79 -3.66
N GLY A 72 -0.68 6.73 -4.22
CA GLY A 72 0.77 6.49 -4.23
C GLY A 72 1.51 7.66 -4.88
N HIS A 73 1.14 8.00 -6.10
CA HIS A 73 1.74 9.12 -6.83
C HIS A 73 1.58 10.47 -6.10
N TRP A 74 0.42 10.74 -5.52
CA TRP A 74 0.21 11.98 -4.73
C TRP A 74 1.11 12.05 -3.50
N PHE A 75 1.38 10.92 -2.85
CA PHE A 75 2.34 10.89 -1.74
C PHE A 75 3.77 11.12 -2.23
N GLU A 76 4.16 10.49 -3.34
CA GLU A 76 5.48 10.74 -3.95
C GLU A 76 5.66 12.22 -4.31
N ASP A 77 4.65 12.85 -4.94
CA ASP A 77 4.68 14.27 -5.29
C ASP A 77 4.80 15.16 -4.03
N GLY A 78 4.07 14.81 -2.97
CA GLY A 78 4.16 15.50 -1.68
C GLY A 78 5.55 15.39 -1.05
N ILE A 79 6.14 14.19 -1.03
CA ILE A 79 7.50 13.99 -0.52
C ILE A 79 8.54 14.72 -1.39
N ALA A 80 8.41 14.70 -2.71
CA ALA A 80 9.31 15.46 -3.60
C ALA A 80 9.27 16.96 -3.30
N ALA A 81 8.06 17.52 -3.11
CA ALA A 81 7.92 18.93 -2.73
C ALA A 81 8.58 19.25 -1.38
N ILE A 82 8.45 18.36 -0.39
CA ILE A 82 9.12 18.51 0.92
C ILE A 82 10.63 18.50 0.78
N LEU A 83 11.20 17.49 0.07
CA LEU A 83 12.64 17.38 -0.13
C LEU A 83 13.21 18.59 -0.88
N LYS A 84 12.49 19.09 -1.88
CA LYS A 84 12.85 20.31 -2.62
C LYS A 84 12.87 21.53 -1.71
N ASN A 85 11.85 21.72 -0.86
CA ASN A 85 11.77 22.83 0.08
C ASN A 85 12.90 22.80 1.13
N LEU A 86 13.35 21.61 1.50
CA LEU A 86 14.48 21.41 2.42
C LEU A 86 15.85 21.51 1.71
N ASN A 87 15.89 21.73 0.40
CA ASN A 87 17.10 21.74 -0.43
C ASN A 87 17.92 20.44 -0.32
N ILE A 88 17.25 19.29 -0.14
CA ILE A 88 17.90 17.98 -0.09
C ILE A 88 18.10 17.50 -1.52
N PRO A 89 19.36 17.22 -1.96
CA PRO A 89 19.61 16.64 -3.26
C PRO A 89 18.94 15.28 -3.39
N HIS A 90 18.06 15.12 -4.38
CA HIS A 90 17.34 13.88 -4.63
C HIS A 90 17.03 13.73 -6.11
N VAL A 91 16.82 12.49 -6.53
CA VAL A 91 16.24 12.14 -7.83
C VAL A 91 15.10 11.16 -7.61
N ARG A 92 14.08 11.24 -8.47
CA ARG A 92 12.92 10.31 -8.47
C ARG A 92 13.07 9.32 -9.61
N GLN A 93 12.62 8.09 -9.38
CA GLN A 93 12.49 7.06 -10.40
C GLN A 93 13.80 6.81 -11.17
N LEU A 94 14.95 6.86 -10.47
CA LEU A 94 16.23 6.47 -11.06
C LEU A 94 16.14 4.97 -11.42
N GLU A 95 16.42 4.66 -12.68
CA GLU A 95 16.39 3.28 -13.18
C GLU A 95 17.76 2.62 -13.04
N ILE A 96 17.77 1.37 -12.60
CA ILE A 96 18.88 0.43 -12.71
C ILE A 96 18.37 -0.73 -13.56
N GLY A 97 19.00 -0.95 -14.74
CA GLY A 97 18.62 -2.01 -15.68
C GLY A 97 19.74 -3.02 -15.85
N ILE A 98 19.44 -4.29 -15.67
CA ILE A 98 20.39 -5.40 -15.82
C ILE A 98 19.78 -6.56 -16.59
N ASP A 99 20.63 -7.39 -17.18
CA ASP A 99 20.26 -8.70 -17.69
C ASP A 99 20.64 -9.80 -16.68
N HIS A 100 19.69 -10.64 -16.30
CA HIS A 100 19.90 -11.80 -15.45
C HIS A 100 19.20 -13.02 -16.07
N ASP A 101 19.95 -14.06 -16.37
CA ASP A 101 19.45 -15.32 -16.94
C ASP A 101 18.50 -15.10 -18.14
N PHE A 102 18.93 -14.28 -19.11
CA PHE A 102 18.20 -13.88 -20.32
C PHE A 102 16.90 -13.10 -20.04
N THR A 103 16.81 -12.48 -18.88
CA THR A 103 15.67 -11.67 -18.46
C THR A 103 16.15 -10.25 -18.16
N GLU A 104 15.57 -9.26 -18.84
CA GLU A 104 15.80 -7.86 -18.46
C GLU A 104 15.05 -7.55 -17.17
N ILE A 105 15.79 -7.15 -16.13
CA ILE A 105 15.27 -6.77 -14.82
C ILE A 105 15.57 -5.32 -14.56
N LYS A 106 14.56 -4.56 -14.14
CA LYS A 106 14.70 -3.13 -13.81
C LYS A 106 14.23 -2.83 -12.39
N ALA A 107 15.02 -1.99 -11.72
CA ALA A 107 14.60 -1.32 -10.50
C ALA A 107 14.40 0.17 -10.79
N HIS A 108 13.23 0.69 -10.44
CA HIS A 108 12.97 2.13 -10.41
C HIS A 108 12.96 2.54 -8.93
N LEU A 109 13.87 3.41 -8.56
CA LEU A 109 14.03 3.86 -7.18
C LEU A 109 13.14 5.09 -6.96
N ASP A 110 12.14 5.01 -6.08
CA ASP A 110 11.19 6.11 -5.88
C ASP A 110 11.92 7.41 -5.55
N PHE A 111 12.85 7.35 -4.59
CA PHE A 111 13.75 8.46 -4.30
C PHE A 111 15.16 7.95 -4.00
N VAL A 112 16.17 8.65 -4.54
CA VAL A 112 17.57 8.49 -4.14
C VAL A 112 18.06 9.83 -3.63
N LEU A 113 18.56 9.83 -2.39
CA LEU A 113 19.12 11.00 -1.73
C LEU A 113 20.63 10.81 -1.55
N VAL A 114 21.40 11.86 -1.78
CA VAL A 114 22.87 11.82 -1.69
C VAL A 114 23.35 12.92 -0.75
N SER A 115 24.30 12.58 0.13
CA SER A 115 25.02 13.51 0.97
C SER A 115 26.51 13.19 1.00
N THR A 116 27.35 14.20 1.13
CA THR A 116 28.81 14.04 1.24
C THR A 116 29.35 14.29 2.66
N HIS A 117 28.51 14.81 3.56
CA HIS A 117 28.91 15.15 4.93
C HIS A 117 28.03 14.46 5.96
N PRO A 118 28.58 13.93 7.08
CA PRO A 118 30.03 13.91 7.43
C PRO A 118 30.84 12.88 6.64
N LYS A 119 30.17 11.94 5.96
CA LYS A 119 30.75 10.93 5.04
C LYS A 119 29.84 10.76 3.84
N PRO A 120 30.35 10.26 2.70
CA PRO A 120 29.50 9.97 1.56
C PRO A 120 28.41 8.96 1.92
N THR A 121 27.16 9.34 1.67
CA THR A 121 25.99 8.50 1.96
C THR A 121 25.03 8.51 0.79
N VAL A 122 24.40 7.36 0.53
CA VAL A 122 23.29 7.24 -0.40
C VAL A 122 22.11 6.58 0.33
N ARG A 123 20.94 7.18 0.20
CA ARG A 123 19.71 6.67 0.81
C ARG A 123 18.67 6.44 -0.27
N ILE A 124 18.19 5.21 -0.36
CA ILE A 124 17.00 4.87 -1.14
C ILE A 124 15.80 5.03 -0.21
N LEU A 125 14.78 5.75 -0.67
CA LEU A 125 13.52 5.87 0.03
C LEU A 125 12.41 5.35 -0.88
N GLU A 126 11.87 4.19 -0.53
CA GLU A 126 10.72 3.57 -1.19
C GLU A 126 9.42 4.03 -0.52
N ILE A 127 8.45 4.48 -1.30
CA ILE A 127 7.17 5.00 -0.79
C ILE A 127 6.08 3.93 -0.94
N LYS A 128 5.37 3.66 0.15
CA LYS A 128 4.22 2.75 0.13
C LYS A 128 2.96 3.44 0.66
N SER A 129 1.97 3.52 -0.19
CA SER A 129 0.65 4.05 0.15
C SER A 129 -0.20 2.98 0.83
N CYS A 130 -0.57 3.19 2.09
CA CYS A 130 -1.31 2.26 2.91
C CYS A 130 -2.67 2.84 3.31
N GLN A 131 -3.71 2.00 3.40
CA GLN A 131 -4.98 2.40 4.02
C GLN A 131 -4.85 2.39 5.55
N LYS A 132 -4.15 1.39 6.07
CA LYS A 132 -3.75 1.25 7.46
C LYS A 132 -2.27 0.91 7.48
N LEU A 133 -1.51 1.55 8.37
CA LEU A 133 -0.08 1.29 8.50
C LEU A 133 0.15 -0.15 8.97
N PRO A 134 1.07 -0.90 8.35
CA PRO A 134 1.38 -2.26 8.75
C PRO A 134 2.19 -2.27 10.06
N GLU A 135 1.96 -3.26 10.91
CA GLU A 135 2.76 -3.48 12.13
C GLU A 135 4.19 -3.91 11.77
N THR A 136 4.30 -4.82 10.80
CA THR A 136 5.56 -5.30 10.22
C THR A 136 5.54 -5.09 8.73
N LEU A 137 6.71 -4.91 8.11
CA LEU A 137 6.79 -4.77 6.65
C LEU A 137 6.35 -6.08 5.97
N TYR A 138 5.64 -5.97 4.85
CA TYR A 138 5.27 -7.13 4.06
C TYR A 138 6.49 -7.71 3.35
N SER A 139 6.59 -9.03 3.26
CA SER A 139 7.72 -9.72 2.60
C SER A 139 7.89 -9.31 1.13
N SER A 140 6.82 -8.94 0.44
CA SER A 140 6.89 -8.40 -0.92
C SER A 140 7.62 -7.05 -0.98
N TYR A 141 7.46 -6.21 0.02
CA TYR A 141 8.16 -4.92 0.11
C TYR A 141 9.61 -5.10 0.54
N GLU A 142 9.86 -6.05 1.47
CA GLU A 142 11.23 -6.41 1.87
C GLU A 142 12.02 -6.95 0.67
N MET A 143 11.44 -7.86 -0.11
CA MET A 143 12.08 -8.39 -1.32
C MET A 143 12.40 -7.27 -2.31
N GLN A 144 11.48 -6.35 -2.54
CA GLN A 144 11.69 -5.20 -3.42
C GLN A 144 12.85 -4.32 -2.94
N VAL A 145 12.88 -3.94 -1.67
CA VAL A 145 13.89 -3.01 -1.14
C VAL A 145 15.27 -3.66 -1.06
N TYR A 146 15.36 -4.97 -0.71
CA TYR A 146 16.63 -5.70 -0.77
C TYR A 146 17.15 -5.83 -2.21
N GLY A 147 16.26 -6.07 -3.17
CA GLY A 147 16.61 -6.05 -4.59
C GLY A 147 17.14 -4.69 -5.03
N GLN A 148 16.47 -3.60 -4.69
CA GLN A 148 16.87 -2.23 -5.03
C GLN A 148 18.24 -1.86 -4.44
N VAL A 149 18.43 -2.03 -3.13
CA VAL A 149 19.68 -1.67 -2.46
C VAL A 149 20.83 -2.59 -2.88
N GLY A 150 20.53 -3.86 -3.13
CA GLY A 150 21.50 -4.85 -3.62
C GLY A 150 21.96 -4.52 -5.04
N LEU A 151 21.04 -4.15 -5.96
CA LEU A 151 21.40 -3.70 -7.31
C LEU A 151 22.25 -2.43 -7.28
N LEU A 152 21.82 -1.41 -6.56
CA LEU A 152 22.57 -0.18 -6.46
C LEU A 152 24.01 -0.41 -5.94
N HIS A 153 24.15 -1.26 -4.92
CA HIS A 153 25.47 -1.58 -4.36
C HIS A 153 26.34 -2.40 -5.31
N ARG A 154 25.76 -3.43 -5.99
CA ARG A 154 26.49 -4.34 -6.89
C ARG A 154 26.94 -3.64 -8.17
N HIS A 155 26.09 -2.78 -8.71
CA HIS A 155 26.26 -2.12 -9.99
C HIS A 155 26.76 -0.69 -9.86
N TRP A 156 27.32 -0.33 -8.70
CA TRP A 156 27.77 1.01 -8.35
C TRP A 156 28.64 1.68 -9.42
N ASP A 157 29.62 0.94 -9.94
CA ASP A 157 30.57 1.37 -10.97
C ASP A 157 30.20 0.88 -12.39
N GLY A 158 29.09 0.15 -12.53
CA GLY A 158 28.59 -0.36 -13.80
C GLY A 158 27.78 0.69 -14.60
N PRO A 159 27.71 0.55 -15.93
CA PRO A 159 26.98 1.46 -16.81
C PRO A 159 25.46 1.13 -16.85
N ASP A 160 24.87 0.88 -15.70
CA ASP A 160 23.53 0.28 -15.59
C ASP A 160 22.46 1.31 -15.18
N PHE A 161 22.84 2.59 -14.97
CA PHE A 161 21.92 3.62 -14.53
C PHE A 161 21.41 4.44 -15.71
N SER A 162 20.11 4.71 -15.70
CA SER A 162 19.44 5.61 -16.63
C SER A 162 18.41 6.49 -15.90
N TYR A 163 18.10 7.63 -16.50
CA TYR A 163 17.15 8.56 -15.92
C TYR A 163 16.31 9.28 -16.97
N THR A 164 15.01 9.15 -16.81
CA THR A 164 13.98 9.95 -17.49
C THR A 164 13.15 10.64 -16.40
N ASP A 165 12.92 11.94 -16.52
CA ASP A 165 12.19 12.70 -15.51
C ASP A 165 10.66 12.51 -15.61
N GLU A 166 9.93 13.09 -14.66
CA GLU A 166 8.47 13.01 -14.60
C GLU A 166 7.73 13.63 -15.79
N ASN A 167 8.42 14.42 -16.63
CA ASN A 167 7.89 15.00 -17.85
C ASN A 167 8.20 14.14 -19.08
N GLY A 168 8.90 13.02 -18.91
CA GLY A 168 9.33 12.13 -19.98
C GLY A 168 10.60 12.62 -20.70
N VAL A 169 11.33 13.56 -20.10
CA VAL A 169 12.60 14.03 -20.69
C VAL A 169 13.71 13.06 -20.29
N TRP A 170 14.32 12.45 -21.29
CA TRP A 170 15.49 11.59 -21.09
C TRP A 170 16.73 12.41 -20.81
N HIS A 171 17.42 12.13 -19.72
CA HIS A 171 18.61 12.83 -19.27
C HIS A 171 19.91 12.07 -19.53
N PHE A 172 19.90 10.76 -19.27
CA PHE A 172 21.06 9.89 -19.52
C PHE A 172 20.69 8.40 -19.44
N GLY A 173 21.55 7.56 -19.97
CA GLY A 173 21.57 6.11 -19.83
C GLY A 173 22.98 5.59 -20.00
N GLY A 174 23.27 4.42 -19.42
CA GLY A 174 24.56 3.77 -19.52
C GLY A 174 25.65 4.47 -18.69
N LEU A 175 25.29 5.06 -17.54
CA LEU A 175 26.25 5.66 -16.60
C LEU A 175 26.42 4.78 -15.37
N SER A 176 27.58 4.92 -14.70
CA SER A 176 27.76 4.45 -13.32
C SER A 176 27.00 5.37 -12.34
N PHE A 177 26.76 4.91 -11.10
CA PHE A 177 26.11 5.78 -10.11
C PHE A 177 26.94 7.05 -9.76
N PRO A 178 28.28 6.98 -9.56
CA PRO A 178 29.10 8.18 -9.38
C PRO A 178 28.97 9.18 -10.53
N GLU A 179 28.96 8.73 -11.79
CA GLU A 179 28.75 9.58 -12.96
C GLU A 179 27.36 10.21 -12.99
N ALA A 180 26.33 9.41 -12.68
CA ALA A 180 24.96 9.89 -12.56
C ALA A 180 24.82 10.95 -11.46
N ALA A 181 25.41 10.73 -10.28
CA ALA A 181 25.42 11.69 -9.18
C ALA A 181 26.14 12.99 -9.55
N HIS A 182 27.28 12.88 -10.27
CA HIS A 182 27.98 14.06 -10.77
C HIS A 182 27.13 14.85 -11.78
N LYS A 183 26.44 14.15 -12.67
CA LYS A 183 25.59 14.78 -13.69
C LYS A 183 24.36 15.45 -13.10
N LEU A 184 23.71 14.83 -12.12
CA LEU A 184 22.48 15.32 -11.49
C LEU A 184 22.75 16.49 -10.51
N TRP A 185 23.79 16.39 -9.71
CA TRP A 185 24.01 17.30 -8.57
C TRP A 185 25.41 17.96 -8.54
N GLY A 186 26.32 17.61 -9.46
CA GLY A 186 27.72 18.04 -9.39
C GLY A 186 28.51 17.39 -8.25
N ILE A 187 27.95 16.35 -7.61
CA ILE A 187 28.58 15.66 -6.49
C ILE A 187 29.55 14.60 -7.02
N LYS A 188 30.77 14.62 -6.52
CA LYS A 188 31.78 13.59 -6.80
C LYS A 188 31.73 12.54 -5.70
N LEU A 189 31.36 11.33 -6.05
CA LEU A 189 31.40 10.17 -5.19
C LEU A 189 32.59 9.27 -5.54
N PRO A 190 33.14 8.52 -4.56
CA PRO A 190 34.16 7.49 -4.84
C PRO A 190 33.59 6.39 -5.76
N ASP A 191 34.46 5.86 -6.64
CA ASP A 191 34.15 4.68 -7.46
C ASP A 191 34.10 3.41 -6.59
N ASP A 192 34.87 3.37 -5.51
CA ASP A 192 34.85 2.27 -4.55
C ASP A 192 33.61 2.38 -3.64
N VAL A 193 32.65 1.51 -3.86
CA VAL A 193 31.39 1.43 -3.10
C VAL A 193 31.61 1.16 -1.61
N SER A 194 32.73 0.52 -1.21
CA SER A 194 33.03 0.24 0.20
C SER A 194 33.24 1.51 1.04
N LEU A 195 33.49 2.63 0.40
CA LEU A 195 33.66 3.94 1.04
C LEU A 195 32.33 4.68 1.24
N ILE A 196 31.24 4.13 0.75
CA ILE A 196 29.93 4.75 0.76
C ILE A 196 29.01 4.05 1.78
N ASP A 197 28.28 4.82 2.54
CA ASP A 197 27.23 4.30 3.43
C ASP A 197 25.90 4.27 2.67
N ILE A 198 25.52 3.08 2.18
CA ILE A 198 24.29 2.88 1.40
C ILE A 198 23.24 2.19 2.28
N GLU A 199 22.07 2.79 2.38
CA GLU A 199 20.92 2.24 3.08
C GLU A 199 19.64 2.50 2.28
N ALA A 200 18.68 1.58 2.42
CA ALA A 200 17.33 1.75 1.92
C ALA A 200 16.32 1.78 3.06
N TRP A 201 15.26 2.52 2.86
CA TRP A 201 14.17 2.72 3.81
C TRP A 201 12.84 2.60 3.10
N VAL A 202 11.83 2.04 3.77
CA VAL A 202 10.46 2.00 3.28
C VAL A 202 9.61 2.94 4.12
N LEU A 203 9.06 3.97 3.49
CA LEU A 203 8.13 4.91 4.11
C LEU A 203 6.69 4.53 3.75
N CYS A 204 5.99 3.93 4.71
CA CYS A 204 4.56 3.66 4.61
C CYS A 204 3.77 4.89 5.03
N LEU A 205 2.91 5.38 4.13
CA LEU A 205 2.08 6.57 4.34
C LEU A 205 0.59 6.20 4.29
N SER A 206 -0.15 6.70 5.28
CA SER A 206 -1.60 6.78 5.24
C SER A 206 -2.04 8.24 5.11
N MET A 207 -3.34 8.52 5.04
CA MET A 207 -3.82 9.91 5.00
C MET A 207 -3.58 10.68 6.30
N THR A 208 -3.32 10.00 7.40
CA THR A 208 -3.27 10.61 8.75
C THR A 208 -1.99 10.28 9.52
N ASP A 209 -1.17 9.34 9.01
CA ASP A 209 -0.02 8.85 9.79
C ASP A 209 1.04 8.25 8.86
N ALA A 210 2.27 8.06 9.37
CA ALA A 210 3.42 7.54 8.65
C ALA A 210 4.21 6.56 9.51
N LYS A 211 4.82 5.54 8.88
CA LYS A 211 5.73 4.60 9.53
C LYS A 211 6.90 4.29 8.62
N VAL A 212 8.11 4.28 9.19
CA VAL A 212 9.34 3.99 8.48
C VAL A 212 9.86 2.62 8.90
N PHE A 213 10.33 1.85 7.92
CA PHE A 213 11.00 0.57 8.13
C PHE A 213 12.41 0.62 7.53
N GLY A 214 13.38 0.00 8.18
CA GLY A 214 14.79 0.01 7.80
C GLY A 214 15.69 0.34 9.00
N PRO A 215 17.00 0.59 8.78
CA PRO A 215 17.67 0.59 7.50
C PRO A 215 17.86 -0.80 6.90
N TYR A 216 17.69 -0.93 5.60
CA TYR A 216 18.05 -2.11 4.83
C TYR A 216 19.39 -1.87 4.14
N ARG A 217 20.29 -2.87 4.21
CA ARG A 217 21.61 -2.83 3.58
C ARG A 217 21.71 -3.94 2.54
N ALA A 218 22.63 -3.81 1.60
CA ALA A 218 22.84 -4.80 0.57
C ALA A 218 23.14 -6.19 1.18
N ASP A 219 22.34 -7.17 0.81
CA ASP A 219 22.53 -8.60 1.06
C ASP A 219 22.49 -9.32 -0.29
N TYR A 220 23.63 -9.82 -0.71
CA TYR A 220 23.76 -10.44 -2.03
C TYR A 220 23.02 -11.77 -2.16
N LYS A 221 22.74 -12.47 -1.05
CA LYS A 221 21.90 -13.67 -1.10
C LYS A 221 20.44 -13.31 -1.38
N LEU A 222 19.94 -12.27 -0.72
CA LEU A 222 18.60 -11.77 -0.96
C LEU A 222 18.47 -11.14 -2.36
N LEU A 223 19.53 -10.48 -2.83
CA LEU A 223 19.58 -9.98 -4.21
C LEU A 223 19.47 -11.12 -5.22
N GLU A 224 20.31 -12.17 -5.11
CA GLU A 224 20.26 -13.34 -6.01
C GLU A 224 18.86 -13.98 -6.00
N MET A 225 18.29 -14.21 -4.81
CA MET A 225 16.93 -14.74 -4.69
C MET A 225 15.89 -13.88 -5.40
N SER A 226 16.07 -12.54 -5.35
CA SER A 226 15.19 -11.60 -6.07
C SER A 226 15.35 -11.73 -7.58
N LEU A 227 16.58 -11.81 -8.07
CA LEU A 227 16.88 -11.92 -9.51
C LEU A 227 16.39 -13.25 -10.08
N ASP A 228 16.62 -14.36 -9.37
CA ASP A 228 16.13 -15.69 -9.75
C ASP A 228 14.59 -15.70 -9.82
N ALA A 229 13.91 -15.12 -8.81
CA ALA A 229 12.46 -15.00 -8.82
C ALA A 229 11.94 -14.14 -9.99
N GLY A 230 12.69 -13.11 -10.40
CA GLY A 230 12.40 -12.31 -11.60
C GLY A 230 12.49 -13.13 -12.87
N SER A 231 13.55 -13.92 -13.02
CA SER A 231 13.73 -14.83 -14.15
C SER A 231 12.67 -15.94 -14.20
N ASP A 232 12.29 -16.48 -13.04
CA ASP A 232 11.22 -17.46 -12.95
C ASP A 232 9.86 -16.87 -13.32
N LEU A 233 9.55 -15.65 -12.89
CA LEU A 233 8.33 -14.94 -13.33
C LEU A 233 8.31 -14.80 -14.86
N TRP A 234 9.42 -14.39 -15.46
CA TRP A 234 9.53 -14.26 -16.92
C TRP A 234 9.33 -15.60 -17.63
N LYS A 235 9.99 -16.66 -17.16
CA LYS A 235 9.86 -18.03 -17.68
C LYS A 235 8.42 -18.53 -17.58
N ASP A 236 7.78 -18.36 -16.44
CA ASP A 236 6.37 -18.75 -16.22
C ASP A 236 5.44 -18.05 -17.19
N CYS A 237 5.59 -16.73 -17.38
CA CYS A 237 4.82 -15.98 -18.35
C CYS A 237 4.98 -16.56 -19.76
N LYS A 238 6.22 -16.80 -20.20
CA LYS A 238 6.50 -17.34 -21.53
C LYS A 238 5.97 -18.76 -21.72
N GLN A 239 6.06 -19.61 -20.72
CA GLN A 239 5.55 -20.98 -20.77
C GLN A 239 4.02 -21.03 -20.81
N ILE A 240 3.34 -20.12 -20.12
CA ILE A 240 1.87 -20.00 -20.18
C ILE A 240 1.42 -19.45 -21.53
N GLU A 241 2.08 -18.40 -22.05
CA GLU A 241 1.81 -17.84 -23.38
C GLU A 241 1.97 -18.91 -24.49
N ALA A 242 2.98 -19.77 -24.34
CA ALA A 242 3.23 -20.87 -25.26
C ALA A 242 2.30 -22.08 -25.05
N GLY A 243 1.46 -22.09 -24.01
CA GLY A 243 0.60 -23.23 -23.66
C GLY A 243 1.39 -24.46 -23.12
N ALA A 244 2.64 -24.26 -22.73
CA ALA A 244 3.50 -25.34 -22.20
C ALA A 244 3.14 -25.76 -20.76
N ILE A 245 2.62 -24.82 -19.98
CA ILE A 245 2.08 -25.08 -18.64
C ILE A 245 0.68 -24.49 -18.49
N ASP A 246 -0.13 -25.10 -17.63
CA ASP A 246 -1.45 -24.61 -17.30
C ASP A 246 -1.34 -23.60 -16.13
N LEU A 247 -1.99 -22.47 -16.26
CA LEU A 247 -2.10 -21.44 -15.23
C LEU A 247 -2.61 -22.00 -13.88
N ALA A 248 -3.44 -23.04 -13.88
CA ALA A 248 -3.94 -23.68 -12.67
C ALA A 248 -2.84 -24.39 -11.87
N ARG A 249 -1.68 -24.67 -12.49
CA ARG A 249 -0.53 -25.30 -11.82
C ARG A 249 0.35 -24.32 -11.08
N LEU A 250 0.24 -23.03 -11.36
CA LEU A 250 1.03 -22.02 -10.66
C LEU A 250 0.65 -21.95 -9.18
N PRO A 251 1.66 -21.87 -8.29
CA PRO A 251 1.43 -21.73 -6.86
C PRO A 251 0.60 -20.49 -6.55
N THR A 252 -0.29 -20.62 -5.58
CA THR A 252 -1.05 -19.50 -5.01
C THR A 252 -0.43 -19.07 -3.69
N ALA A 253 -0.79 -17.88 -3.21
CA ALA A 253 -0.33 -17.39 -1.91
C ALA A 253 -0.60 -18.39 -0.79
N VAL A 254 0.38 -18.63 0.09
CA VAL A 254 0.31 -19.61 1.16
C VAL A 254 -0.55 -19.07 2.31
N GLY A 255 -1.29 -19.97 2.98
CA GLY A 255 -2.05 -19.67 4.19
C GLY A 255 -3.09 -18.57 4.00
N PHE A 256 -3.47 -17.91 5.09
CA PHE A 256 -4.40 -16.77 5.09
C PHE A 256 -3.64 -15.49 4.73
N ASN A 257 -3.61 -15.15 3.44
CA ASN A 257 -2.84 -14.01 2.96
C ASN A 257 -3.77 -12.81 2.68
N PRO A 258 -3.51 -11.63 3.30
CA PRO A 258 -4.34 -10.44 3.11
C PRO A 258 -4.46 -9.97 1.66
N ILE A 259 -3.46 -10.25 0.81
CA ILE A 259 -3.47 -9.88 -0.60
C ILE A 259 -4.63 -10.54 -1.37
N CYS A 260 -5.11 -11.70 -0.91
CA CYS A 260 -6.19 -12.42 -1.55
C CYS A 260 -7.52 -11.63 -1.55
N SER A 261 -7.76 -10.79 -0.53
CA SER A 261 -8.99 -9.99 -0.43
C SER A 261 -9.06 -8.85 -1.44
N SER A 262 -7.92 -8.40 -1.94
CA SER A 262 -7.78 -7.32 -2.94
C SER A 262 -7.30 -7.82 -4.30
N CYS A 263 -7.18 -9.14 -4.48
CA CYS A 263 -6.72 -9.77 -5.71
C CYS A 263 -7.81 -9.74 -6.78
N ASP A 264 -7.52 -9.19 -7.93
CA ASP A 264 -8.48 -9.10 -9.06
C ASP A 264 -8.82 -10.49 -9.65
N TRP A 265 -8.05 -11.55 -9.26
CA TRP A 265 -8.16 -12.93 -9.72
C TRP A 265 -8.69 -13.91 -8.66
N ASN A 266 -9.23 -13.41 -7.56
CA ASN A 266 -9.64 -14.28 -6.45
C ASN A 266 -10.86 -15.14 -6.78
N THR A 267 -11.76 -14.66 -7.65
CA THR A 267 -12.99 -15.35 -8.04
C THR A 267 -12.73 -16.72 -8.68
N ASP A 268 -11.69 -16.77 -9.56
CA ASP A 268 -11.31 -17.98 -10.28
C ASP A 268 -10.03 -18.63 -9.72
N CYS A 269 -9.70 -18.31 -8.47
CA CYS A 269 -8.48 -18.80 -7.85
C CYS A 269 -8.68 -20.23 -7.32
N PRO A 270 -7.83 -21.22 -7.74
CA PRO A 270 -7.95 -22.61 -7.28
C PRO A 270 -7.77 -22.76 -5.76
N LYS A 271 -7.17 -21.77 -5.09
CA LYS A 271 -7.09 -21.71 -3.62
C LYS A 271 -8.45 -21.69 -2.94
N PHE A 272 -9.45 -21.11 -3.59
CA PHE A 272 -10.80 -20.95 -3.07
C PHE A 272 -11.81 -21.88 -3.75
N SER A 273 -11.36 -22.75 -4.65
CA SER A 273 -12.23 -23.78 -5.22
C SER A 273 -12.63 -24.75 -4.11
N GLY A 274 -13.93 -24.69 -3.74
CA GLY A 274 -14.54 -25.61 -2.79
C GLY A 274 -14.93 -26.93 -3.46
N LYS A 275 -15.40 -27.90 -2.66
CA LYS A 275 -16.13 -29.05 -3.20
C LYS A 275 -17.43 -28.54 -3.83
N GLU A 276 -17.72 -28.99 -5.03
CA GLU A 276 -18.97 -28.67 -5.69
C GLU A 276 -20.13 -29.37 -4.96
N HIS A 277 -21.10 -28.57 -4.54
CA HIS A 277 -22.37 -28.97 -3.94
C HIS A 277 -23.48 -28.26 -4.68
N PRO A 278 -23.81 -28.70 -5.91
CA PRO A 278 -24.79 -28.01 -6.76
C PRO A 278 -26.19 -27.95 -6.13
N GLU A 279 -26.51 -28.87 -5.21
CA GLU A 279 -27.76 -28.88 -4.43
C GLU A 279 -27.92 -27.66 -3.52
N LEU A 280 -26.79 -27.02 -3.09
CA LEU A 280 -26.83 -25.85 -2.22
C LEU A 280 -26.94 -24.53 -3.00
N LYS A 281 -26.90 -24.57 -4.33
CA LYS A 281 -26.84 -23.36 -5.16
C LYS A 281 -28.02 -22.44 -4.89
N GLY A 282 -29.24 -22.98 -4.85
CA GLY A 282 -30.47 -22.19 -4.63
C GLY A 282 -30.46 -21.46 -3.29
N GLU A 283 -30.07 -22.15 -2.22
CA GLU A 283 -29.98 -21.58 -0.87
C GLU A 283 -28.91 -20.51 -0.76
N LEU A 284 -27.75 -20.73 -1.42
CA LEU A 284 -26.65 -19.76 -1.45
C LEU A 284 -27.02 -18.50 -2.24
N ASP A 285 -27.70 -18.65 -3.38
CA ASP A 285 -28.16 -17.52 -4.19
C ASP A 285 -29.18 -16.69 -3.41
N GLU A 286 -30.11 -17.34 -2.70
CA GLU A 286 -31.09 -16.66 -1.85
C GLU A 286 -30.45 -15.95 -0.66
N LEU A 287 -29.50 -16.61 0.01
CA LEU A 287 -28.74 -16.01 1.11
C LEU A 287 -27.95 -14.77 0.65
N LEU A 288 -27.31 -14.82 -0.51
CA LEU A 288 -26.60 -13.68 -1.10
C LEU A 288 -27.55 -12.52 -1.40
N LEU A 289 -28.72 -12.80 -1.97
CA LEU A 289 -29.75 -11.80 -2.22
C LEU A 289 -30.23 -11.15 -0.92
N TRP A 290 -30.44 -11.92 0.15
CA TRP A 290 -30.85 -11.37 1.43
C TRP A 290 -29.75 -10.52 2.08
N LYS A 291 -28.49 -10.93 2.00
CA LYS A 291 -27.35 -10.13 2.47
C LYS A 291 -27.27 -8.79 1.73
N GLN A 292 -27.49 -8.80 0.43
CA GLN A 292 -27.49 -7.57 -0.37
C GLN A 292 -28.66 -6.65 0.01
N LYS A 293 -29.89 -7.19 0.14
CA LYS A 293 -31.05 -6.42 0.61
C LYS A 293 -30.82 -5.85 2.00
N ARG A 294 -30.19 -6.62 2.90
CA ARG A 294 -29.84 -6.15 4.23
C ARG A 294 -28.85 -4.99 4.17
N ALA A 295 -27.80 -5.09 3.36
CA ALA A 295 -26.81 -4.01 3.19
C ALA A 295 -27.45 -2.72 2.65
N ASP A 296 -28.37 -2.84 1.69
CA ASP A 296 -29.14 -1.71 1.16
C ASP A 296 -30.06 -1.07 2.22
N LEU A 297 -30.71 -1.89 3.03
CA LEU A 297 -31.54 -1.42 4.14
C LEU A 297 -30.70 -0.74 5.23
N ASP A 298 -29.57 -1.34 5.62
CA ASP A 298 -28.66 -0.78 6.61
C ASP A 298 -28.11 0.59 6.14
N SER A 299 -27.81 0.73 4.84
CA SER A 299 -27.40 1.99 4.24
C SER A 299 -28.51 3.06 4.31
N LYS A 300 -29.75 2.68 3.98
CA LYS A 300 -30.93 3.58 4.07
C LYS A 300 -31.23 3.99 5.51
N ILE A 301 -31.12 3.06 6.46
CA ILE A 301 -31.30 3.33 7.89
C ILE A 301 -30.27 4.35 8.35
N LYS A 302 -28.97 4.11 8.08
CA LYS A 302 -27.89 5.03 8.44
C LYS A 302 -28.09 6.43 7.87
N ALA A 303 -28.48 6.53 6.60
CA ALA A 303 -28.77 7.83 5.98
C ALA A 303 -29.92 8.56 6.67
N ARG A 304 -30.99 7.85 7.05
CA ARG A 304 -32.12 8.45 7.77
C ARG A 304 -31.75 8.84 9.21
N GLU A 305 -31.01 7.98 9.91
CA GLU A 305 -30.53 8.30 11.26
C GLU A 305 -29.62 9.51 11.26
N SER A 306 -28.72 9.65 10.27
CA SER A 306 -27.87 10.84 10.11
C SER A 306 -28.72 12.08 9.90
N ALA A 307 -29.64 12.07 8.94
CA ALA A 307 -30.51 13.22 8.66
C ALA A 307 -31.35 13.63 9.87
N MET A 308 -31.80 12.65 10.68
CA MET A 308 -32.55 12.97 11.91
C MET A 308 -31.66 13.57 13.01
N LYS A 309 -30.41 13.11 13.12
CA LYS A 309 -29.42 13.72 14.04
C LYS A 309 -29.10 15.14 13.64
N ASP A 310 -28.82 15.39 12.36
CA ASP A 310 -28.52 16.71 11.82
C ASP A 310 -29.69 17.67 12.06
N TRP A 311 -30.93 17.20 11.84
CA TRP A 311 -32.14 17.99 12.13
C TRP A 311 -32.27 18.31 13.63
N TYR A 312 -31.98 17.33 14.50
CA TYR A 312 -32.07 17.48 15.95
C TYR A 312 -31.06 18.49 16.48
N GLU A 313 -29.83 18.48 15.93
CA GLU A 313 -28.78 19.45 16.24
C GLU A 313 -29.14 20.85 15.77
N LEU A 314 -29.60 21.00 14.53
CA LEU A 314 -30.03 22.28 13.97
C LEU A 314 -31.21 22.89 14.76
N ALA A 315 -32.09 22.07 15.29
CA ALA A 315 -33.18 22.50 16.14
C ALA A 315 -32.75 22.85 17.58
N ASN A 316 -31.44 22.67 17.91
CA ASN A 316 -30.84 22.93 19.21
C ASN A 316 -31.55 22.22 20.39
N LEU A 317 -31.96 20.95 20.13
CA LEU A 317 -32.64 20.11 21.11
C LEU A 317 -31.60 19.30 21.87
N ARG A 318 -31.61 19.34 23.20
CA ARG A 318 -30.61 18.67 24.05
C ARG A 318 -31.24 17.53 24.85
N GLY A 319 -31.29 16.33 24.26
CA GLY A 319 -31.78 15.13 24.92
C GLY A 319 -33.29 15.08 25.10
N GLU A 320 -34.04 16.02 24.55
CA GLU A 320 -35.51 16.08 24.60
C GLU A 320 -36.15 15.03 23.70
N TRP A 321 -37.29 14.46 24.12
CA TRP A 321 -38.07 13.58 23.28
C TRP A 321 -38.92 14.36 22.31
N ILE A 322 -38.83 14.05 21.05
CA ILE A 322 -39.67 14.58 19.97
C ILE A 322 -40.66 13.49 19.58
N GLN A 323 -41.96 13.83 19.60
CA GLN A 323 -43.00 12.93 19.20
C GLN A 323 -43.57 13.28 17.84
N ALA A 324 -43.74 12.28 16.97
CA ALA A 324 -44.38 12.41 15.67
C ALA A 324 -45.37 11.25 15.51
N GLY A 325 -46.67 11.51 15.68
CA GLY A 325 -47.69 10.50 15.70
C GLY A 325 -47.56 9.54 16.89
N ASN A 326 -47.49 8.24 16.63
CA ASN A 326 -47.29 7.18 17.64
C ASN A 326 -45.81 6.81 17.83
N GLN A 327 -44.89 7.61 17.29
CA GLN A 327 -43.46 7.36 17.41
C GLN A 327 -42.78 8.55 18.07
N ARG A 328 -41.69 8.30 18.77
CA ARG A 328 -40.85 9.33 19.37
C ARG A 328 -39.38 9.01 19.18
N PHE A 329 -38.55 10.05 19.12
CA PHE A 329 -37.11 9.91 19.03
C PHE A 329 -36.39 10.99 19.84
N ARG A 330 -35.15 10.72 20.21
CA ARG A 330 -34.20 11.68 20.76
C ARG A 330 -32.79 11.31 20.34
N ALA A 331 -31.92 12.31 20.22
CA ALA A 331 -30.49 12.12 20.09
C ALA A 331 -29.80 12.40 21.43
N VAL A 332 -28.89 11.54 21.83
CA VAL A 332 -28.14 11.66 23.09
C VAL A 332 -26.66 11.43 22.78
N GLU A 333 -25.83 12.36 23.24
CA GLU A 333 -24.40 12.19 23.19
C GLU A 333 -23.98 11.11 24.19
N THR A 334 -23.20 10.14 23.70
CA THR A 334 -22.66 9.06 24.51
C THR A 334 -21.17 9.19 24.56
N VAL A 335 -20.60 8.98 25.74
CA VAL A 335 -19.13 8.93 25.92
C VAL A 335 -18.54 7.87 25.01
N GLY A 336 -17.41 8.19 24.40
CA GLY A 336 -16.69 7.26 23.53
C GLY A 336 -16.31 5.98 24.27
N ARG A 337 -16.15 4.89 23.51
CA ARG A 337 -15.77 3.60 24.07
C ARG A 337 -14.36 3.68 24.66
N ARG A 338 -14.21 3.22 25.91
CA ARG A 338 -12.89 3.06 26.50
C ARG A 338 -12.18 1.87 25.87
N ALA A 339 -10.94 2.04 25.50
CA ALA A 339 -10.06 1.01 24.98
C ALA A 339 -8.68 1.15 25.59
N LEU A 340 -8.04 0.02 25.89
CA LEU A 340 -6.67 0.00 26.40
C LEU A 340 -5.69 0.22 25.24
N ASP A 341 -4.79 1.19 25.41
CA ASP A 341 -3.65 1.39 24.54
C ASP A 341 -2.56 0.38 24.88
N LYS A 342 -2.61 -0.74 24.19
CA LYS A 342 -1.70 -1.86 24.46
C LYS A 342 -0.23 -1.52 24.21
N ASP A 343 0.04 -0.73 23.17
CA ASP A 343 1.41 -0.41 22.78
C ASP A 343 2.07 0.50 23.83
N SER A 344 1.36 1.53 24.27
CA SER A 344 1.82 2.41 25.35
C SER A 344 1.98 1.67 26.67
N LEU A 345 1.06 0.76 27.00
CA LEU A 345 1.16 -0.09 28.19
C LEU A 345 2.37 -1.03 28.13
N MET A 346 2.62 -1.66 26.99
CA MET A 346 3.76 -2.57 26.83
C MET A 346 5.09 -1.84 26.92
N TYR A 347 5.15 -0.59 26.42
CA TYR A 347 6.36 0.23 26.55
C TYR A 347 6.65 0.55 28.03
N GLU A 348 5.67 1.03 28.80
CA GLU A 348 5.83 1.33 30.21
C GLU A 348 6.16 0.07 31.05
N LEU A 349 5.55 -1.08 30.71
CA LEU A 349 5.91 -2.36 31.32
C LEU A 349 7.37 -2.75 31.03
N ALA A 350 7.84 -2.56 29.81
CA ALA A 350 9.23 -2.85 29.46
C ALA A 350 10.22 -1.97 30.24
N GLU A 351 9.90 -0.69 30.46
CA GLU A 351 10.69 0.21 31.30
C GLU A 351 10.69 -0.24 32.76
N ILE A 352 9.55 -0.63 33.33
CA ILE A 352 9.42 -1.14 34.69
C ILE A 352 10.25 -2.42 34.86
N PHE A 353 10.16 -3.37 33.94
CA PHE A 353 10.96 -4.61 33.96
C PHE A 353 12.47 -4.37 33.82
N ALA A 354 12.88 -3.30 33.13
CA ALA A 354 14.30 -2.95 33.00
C ALA A 354 14.90 -2.33 34.24
N THR A 355 14.09 -1.78 35.13
CA THR A 355 14.54 -1.10 36.39
C THR A 355 14.53 -1.99 37.63
N GLU A 356 14.11 -3.27 37.53
CA GLU A 356 14.00 -4.25 38.64
C GLU A 356 13.09 -3.83 39.83
N ASP A 357 12.34 -2.74 39.70
CA ASP A 357 11.43 -2.23 40.75
C ASP A 357 10.02 -2.87 40.61
N MET A 358 9.94 -4.17 40.89
CA MET A 358 8.70 -4.95 40.72
C MET A 358 7.80 -4.99 41.95
N ASP A 359 8.27 -4.57 43.11
CA ASP A 359 7.59 -4.86 44.41
C ASP A 359 6.39 -3.95 44.74
N ASP A 360 6.19 -2.81 44.02
CA ASP A 360 5.10 -1.84 44.28
C ASP A 360 4.32 -1.38 43.04
N ILE A 361 4.13 -2.25 42.03
CA ILE A 361 3.37 -1.86 40.83
C ILE A 361 1.87 -1.83 41.11
N ASP A 362 1.29 -0.62 41.15
CA ASP A 362 -0.17 -0.47 41.10
C ASP A 362 -0.70 -0.73 39.68
N VAL A 363 -1.05 -1.99 39.43
CA VAL A 363 -1.57 -2.47 38.15
C VAL A 363 -2.83 -1.69 37.71
N GLN A 364 -3.67 -1.27 38.65
CA GLN A 364 -4.89 -0.53 38.34
C GLN A 364 -4.59 0.90 37.90
N ALA A 365 -3.63 1.55 38.54
CA ALA A 365 -3.17 2.87 38.14
C ALA A 365 -2.48 2.83 36.77
N LEU A 366 -1.72 1.77 36.49
CA LEU A 366 -1.08 1.52 35.20
C LEU A 366 -2.12 1.37 34.07
N ILE A 367 -3.11 0.50 34.26
CA ILE A 367 -4.19 0.32 33.28
C ILE A 367 -4.94 1.63 33.02
N THR A 368 -5.26 2.38 34.08
CA THR A 368 -6.01 3.64 33.98
C THR A 368 -5.24 4.71 33.18
N ARG A 369 -3.90 4.76 33.32
CA ARG A 369 -3.05 5.68 32.53
C ARG A 369 -3.05 5.38 31.02
N HIS A 370 -3.22 4.12 30.65
CA HIS A 370 -3.22 3.67 29.25
C HIS A 370 -4.62 3.45 28.67
N GLU A 371 -5.69 3.78 29.41
CA GLU A 371 -7.04 3.83 28.85
C GLU A 371 -7.18 5.06 27.93
N ARG A 372 -7.53 4.80 26.67
CA ARG A 372 -7.97 5.84 25.73
C ARG A 372 -9.50 5.86 25.68
N VAL A 373 -10.07 7.04 25.83
CA VAL A 373 -11.49 7.26 25.60
C VAL A 373 -11.67 7.70 24.16
N GLY A 374 -12.43 6.93 23.37
CA GLY A 374 -12.75 7.27 21.98
C GLY A 374 -13.60 8.55 21.89
N GLU A 375 -13.71 9.10 20.70
CA GLU A 375 -14.55 10.24 20.41
C GLU A 375 -16.00 10.02 20.91
N PRO A 376 -16.65 11.03 21.51
CA PRO A 376 -18.06 10.96 21.83
C PRO A 376 -18.89 10.72 20.58
N SER A 377 -19.94 9.95 20.71
CA SER A 377 -20.82 9.68 19.57
C SER A 377 -22.28 9.95 19.93
N THR A 378 -23.03 10.52 19.00
CA THR A 378 -24.46 10.76 19.17
C THR A 378 -25.26 9.52 18.79
N ARG A 379 -26.03 8.99 19.73
CA ARG A 379 -26.97 7.90 19.48
C ARG A 379 -28.39 8.44 19.30
N LEU A 380 -29.06 7.96 18.28
CA LEU A 380 -30.47 8.20 18.03
C LEU A 380 -31.30 7.06 18.67
N PHE A 381 -32.23 7.42 19.53
CA PHE A 381 -33.20 6.50 20.10
C PHE A 381 -34.55 6.74 19.43
N VAL A 382 -35.12 5.69 18.84
CA VAL A 382 -36.45 5.70 18.23
C VAL A 382 -37.30 4.65 18.88
N THR A 383 -38.49 4.98 19.34
CA THR A 383 -39.41 4.01 19.98
C THR A 383 -40.83 4.38 19.67
N GLN A 384 -41.76 3.40 19.80
CA GLN A 384 -43.18 3.62 19.75
C GLN A 384 -43.66 4.15 21.11
N VAL A 385 -44.63 5.04 21.06
CA VAL A 385 -45.38 5.47 22.27
C VAL A 385 -46.47 4.45 22.49
N ASN A 386 -46.40 3.71 23.60
CA ASN A 386 -47.49 2.82 24.00
C ASN A 386 -48.70 3.70 24.27
N SER A 387 -49.82 3.43 23.59
CA SER A 387 -51.12 4.04 23.79
C SER A 387 -51.72 3.65 25.13
#